data_b8dd7783e2e3401f957261a179aafcc3
#
_entry.id   b8dd7783e2e3401f957261a179aafcc3
#
_cell.length_a   1.000
_cell.length_b   1.000
_cell.length_c   1.000
_cell.angle_alpha   90.00
_cell.angle_beta   90.00
_cell.angle_gamma   90.00
#
_symmetry.space_group_name_H-M   'P 1'
#
loop_
_entity.id
_entity.type
_entity.pdbx_description
1 polymer ?
#
loop_
_entity_poly.entity_id
_entity_poly.type
_entity_poly.pdbx_seq_one_letter_code
_entity_poly.pdbx_strand_id
1 'polypeptide(L)'
;MNKIKADSDFLVSHKIKTLIGMTLFVLKASPNVPFTARQLAIKVCESFPEYAEKKLASSEHLSSVEDLISQVAAEIGALRPSLVKRNTHINVTAGKPRKYLWSDDEAKGIQLNKDIFVTDDADVSDPHGEFYSEHELYPLLSEYTSSSLNVLVRRVDEKKSKKGAFKSNKWVHPDVIGVQDIGHNWSSLTKDAVSILGGKRAFLWSFEVKKSLVISNVREAYFQTVSNSSWSHYGYLVAASIENNCIDELTVLNAAHGIGVILLDVHNPSESQILLQAKEKISLDWQTINRLIELNSDFKEYIDLINQFSLNKKLKINEWGIEYE
;
A
#
# COMPACT_ATOMS: atom_id res chain seq x y z
N MET A 1 -0.19 3.30 46.42
CA MET A 1 0.11 2.24 45.43
C MET A 1 0.09 2.73 43.95
N ASN A 2 -0.71 3.75 43.56
CA ASN A 2 -0.79 4.21 42.17
C ASN A 2 0.40 5.05 41.64
N LYS A 3 1.16 5.69 42.53
CA LYS A 3 2.29 6.56 42.10
C LYS A 3 3.55 5.75 41.68
N ILE A 4 3.80 4.62 42.39
CA ILE A 4 4.95 3.75 42.08
C ILE A 4 4.75 2.98 40.76
N LYS A 5 3.50 2.67 40.38
CA LYS A 5 3.18 2.00 39.11
C LYS A 5 3.34 2.94 37.93
N ALA A 6 2.96 4.21 38.07
CA ALA A 6 3.14 5.24 37.06
C ALA A 6 4.62 5.55 36.77
N ASP A 7 5.47 5.55 37.83
CA ASP A 7 6.91 5.78 37.66
C ASP A 7 7.65 4.59 37.01
N SER A 8 7.20 3.34 37.28
CA SER A 8 7.77 2.15 36.64
C SER A 8 7.39 2.07 35.16
N ASP A 9 6.17 2.41 34.79
CA ASP A 9 5.69 2.41 33.40
C ASP A 9 6.36 3.53 32.60
N PHE A 10 6.62 4.69 33.21
CA PHE A 10 7.38 5.79 32.62
C PHE A 10 8.84 5.40 32.35
N LEU A 11 9.52 4.70 33.28
CA LEU A 11 10.90 4.24 33.10
C LEU A 11 11.05 3.13 32.06
N VAL A 12 10.02 2.31 31.85
CA VAL A 12 10.00 1.25 30.82
C VAL A 12 9.78 1.84 29.44
N SER A 13 8.95 2.88 29.31
CA SER A 13 8.67 3.53 28.01
C SER A 13 9.92 4.13 27.38
N HIS A 14 10.82 4.73 28.14
CA HIS A 14 12.07 5.33 27.64
C HIS A 14 13.08 4.34 27.06
N LYS A 15 12.92 3.03 27.32
CA LYS A 15 13.79 1.96 26.77
C LYS A 15 13.27 1.36 25.47
N ILE A 16 12.00 1.61 25.12
CA ILE A 16 11.37 1.03 23.92
C ILE A 16 11.62 1.95 22.74
N LYS A 17 12.45 1.49 21.78
CA LYS A 17 12.89 2.30 20.62
C LYS A 17 12.28 1.88 19.30
N THR A 18 11.54 0.79 19.24
CA THR A 18 10.98 0.25 17.98
C THR A 18 9.47 0.34 17.98
N LEU A 19 8.87 0.58 16.80
CA LEU A 19 7.41 0.64 16.66
C LEU A 19 6.74 -0.67 17.10
N ILE A 20 7.33 -1.82 16.80
CA ILE A 20 6.87 -3.12 17.31
C ILE A 20 6.80 -3.12 18.84
N GLY A 21 7.87 -2.67 19.50
CA GLY A 21 7.93 -2.61 20.95
C GLY A 21 6.88 -1.66 21.54
N MET A 22 6.67 -0.50 20.93
CA MET A 22 5.66 0.48 21.33
C MET A 22 4.24 -0.07 21.16
N THR A 23 3.97 -0.73 20.03
CA THR A 23 2.69 -1.38 19.78
C THR A 23 2.41 -2.49 20.79
N LEU A 24 3.41 -3.31 21.10
CA LEU A 24 3.31 -4.34 22.14
C LEU A 24 3.05 -3.76 23.53
N PHE A 25 3.70 -2.65 23.86
CA PHE A 25 3.47 -1.95 25.13
C PHE A 25 2.03 -1.52 25.27
N VAL A 26 1.46 -0.88 24.25
CA VAL A 26 0.05 -0.44 24.23
C VAL A 26 -0.91 -1.63 24.34
N LEU A 27 -0.68 -2.70 23.58
CA LEU A 27 -1.53 -3.88 23.61
C LEU A 27 -1.50 -4.59 24.96
N LYS A 28 -0.32 -4.74 25.57
CA LYS A 28 -0.14 -5.33 26.92
C LYS A 28 -0.77 -4.50 28.05
N ALA A 29 -0.77 -3.17 27.88
CA ALA A 29 -1.40 -2.27 28.85
C ALA A 29 -2.94 -2.36 28.83
N SER A 30 -3.52 -2.96 27.79
CA SER A 30 -4.98 -3.08 27.62
C SER A 30 -5.34 -4.51 27.14
N PRO A 31 -5.13 -5.56 27.96
CA PRO A 31 -5.40 -6.92 27.56
C PRO A 31 -6.88 -7.13 27.26
N ASN A 32 -7.15 -7.94 26.25
CA ASN A 32 -8.50 -8.26 25.72
C ASN A 32 -9.30 -7.06 25.18
N VAL A 33 -8.66 -5.90 24.99
CA VAL A 33 -9.26 -4.74 24.30
C VAL A 33 -8.83 -4.75 22.84
N PRO A 34 -9.76 -4.84 21.87
CA PRO A 34 -9.42 -4.83 20.46
C PRO A 34 -9.20 -3.41 19.96
N PHE A 35 -8.08 -3.17 19.27
CA PHE A 35 -7.71 -1.90 18.65
C PHE A 35 -7.55 -2.07 17.15
N THR A 36 -8.05 -1.13 16.35
CA THR A 36 -7.63 -0.99 14.95
C THR A 36 -6.19 -0.48 14.88
N ALA A 37 -5.52 -0.62 13.73
CA ALA A 37 -4.18 -0.07 13.53
C ALA A 37 -4.14 1.44 13.78
N ARG A 38 -5.20 2.17 13.36
CA ARG A 38 -5.33 3.61 13.61
C ARG A 38 -5.46 3.94 15.10
N GLN A 39 -6.26 3.19 15.85
CA GLN A 39 -6.37 3.36 17.30
C GLN A 39 -5.05 3.05 18.01
N LEU A 40 -4.31 2.04 17.54
CA LEU A 40 -2.97 1.74 18.05
C LEU A 40 -1.99 2.87 17.72
N ALA A 41 -2.03 3.42 16.51
CA ALA A 41 -1.20 4.54 16.11
C ALA A 41 -1.42 5.77 17.01
N ILE A 42 -2.68 6.12 17.27
CA ILE A 42 -3.04 7.22 18.20
C ILE A 42 -2.44 6.94 19.57
N LYS A 43 -2.70 5.75 20.14
CA LYS A 43 -2.20 5.39 21.47
C LYS A 43 -0.68 5.30 21.56
N VAL A 44 -0.01 4.87 20.49
CA VAL A 44 1.46 4.88 20.41
C VAL A 44 1.98 6.31 20.41
N CYS A 45 1.41 7.21 19.59
CA CYS A 45 1.82 8.61 19.58
C CYS A 45 1.57 9.33 20.92
N GLU A 46 0.45 9.03 21.59
CA GLU A 46 0.14 9.55 22.94
C GLU A 46 1.10 9.02 24.01
N SER A 47 1.43 7.72 23.94
CA SER A 47 2.29 7.07 24.96
C SER A 47 3.77 7.33 24.75
N PHE A 48 4.18 7.69 23.52
CA PHE A 48 5.57 7.93 23.12
C PHE A 48 5.70 9.26 22.37
N PRO A 49 5.48 10.41 23.02
CA PRO A 49 5.50 11.73 22.36
C PRO A 49 6.84 12.04 21.70
N GLU A 50 7.97 11.65 22.32
CA GLU A 50 9.30 11.84 21.72
C GLU A 50 9.47 11.11 20.37
N TYR A 51 8.87 9.93 20.24
CA TYR A 51 8.84 9.20 18.97
C TYR A 51 8.01 9.96 17.93
N ALA A 52 6.83 10.44 18.31
CA ALA A 52 5.93 11.18 17.44
C ALA A 52 6.57 12.50 16.96
N GLU A 53 7.14 13.28 17.87
CA GLU A 53 7.84 14.55 17.54
C GLU A 53 9.04 14.31 16.63
N LYS A 54 9.87 13.32 16.93
CA LYS A 54 11.03 12.98 16.12
C LYS A 54 10.62 12.56 14.72
N LYS A 55 9.56 11.77 14.59
CA LYS A 55 9.07 11.28 13.31
C LYS A 55 8.48 12.42 12.47
N LEU A 56 7.72 13.32 13.07
CA LEU A 56 7.23 14.55 12.44
C LEU A 56 8.39 15.44 11.98
N ALA A 57 9.38 15.68 12.83
CA ALA A 57 10.52 16.54 12.51
C ALA A 57 11.46 15.95 11.44
N SER A 58 11.52 14.62 11.31
CA SER A 58 12.40 13.94 10.35
C SER A 58 11.77 13.73 8.97
N SER A 59 10.49 14.02 8.80
CA SER A 59 9.76 13.77 7.55
C SER A 59 9.39 15.08 6.86
N GLU A 60 9.83 15.26 5.63
CA GLU A 60 9.44 16.42 4.79
C GLU A 60 7.98 16.31 4.29
N HIS A 61 7.33 15.16 4.51
CA HIS A 61 6.00 14.85 3.96
C HIS A 61 4.89 14.82 5.02
N LEU A 62 5.24 14.84 6.31
CA LEU A 62 4.26 14.87 7.39
C LEU A 62 4.01 16.32 7.80
N SER A 63 2.91 16.88 7.34
CA SER A 63 2.54 18.27 7.61
C SER A 63 1.60 18.41 8.81
N SER A 64 0.99 17.31 9.27
CA SER A 64 0.01 17.31 10.35
C SER A 64 0.15 16.08 11.26
N VAL A 65 -0.46 16.18 12.45
CA VAL A 65 -0.59 15.04 13.37
C VAL A 65 -1.42 13.91 12.74
N GLU A 66 -2.36 14.26 11.90
CA GLU A 66 -3.22 13.32 11.18
C GLU A 66 -2.43 12.49 10.16
N ASP A 67 -1.52 13.13 9.42
CA ASP A 67 -0.60 12.44 8.49
C ASP A 67 0.32 11.48 9.25
N LEU A 68 0.81 11.91 10.42
CA LEU A 68 1.62 11.07 11.29
C LEU A 68 0.86 9.82 11.75
N ILE A 69 -0.39 9.99 12.22
CA ILE A 69 -1.24 8.88 12.67
C ILE A 69 -1.48 7.90 11.51
N SER A 70 -1.80 8.41 10.33
CA SER A 70 -2.03 7.60 9.13
C SER A 70 -0.79 6.80 8.74
N GLN A 71 0.38 7.42 8.77
CA GLN A 71 1.64 6.72 8.48
C GLN A 71 1.97 5.67 9.53
N VAL A 72 1.83 5.98 10.83
CA VAL A 72 2.12 5.02 11.91
C VAL A 72 1.12 3.85 11.86
N ALA A 73 -0.15 4.09 11.52
CA ALA A 73 -1.14 3.05 11.32
C ALA A 73 -0.75 2.11 10.17
N ALA A 74 -0.31 2.66 9.03
CA ALA A 74 0.18 1.88 7.90
C ALA A 74 1.40 1.02 8.28
N GLU A 75 2.34 1.59 9.02
CA GLU A 75 3.53 0.86 9.50
C GLU A 75 3.15 -0.28 10.47
N ILE A 76 2.18 -0.07 11.38
CA ILE A 76 1.66 -1.12 12.27
C ILE A 76 1.03 -2.24 11.43
N GLY A 77 0.23 -1.89 10.40
CA GLY A 77 -0.35 -2.85 9.46
C GLY A 77 0.72 -3.68 8.74
N ALA A 78 1.75 -3.03 8.23
CA ALA A 78 2.89 -3.69 7.56
C ALA A 78 3.68 -4.60 8.51
N LEU A 79 3.80 -4.24 9.79
CA LEU A 79 4.49 -5.03 10.81
C LEU A 79 3.66 -6.21 11.36
N ARG A 80 2.38 -6.33 11.00
CA ARG A 80 1.47 -7.37 11.49
C ARG A 80 2.04 -8.79 11.41
N PRO A 81 2.60 -9.27 10.27
CA PRO A 81 3.16 -10.61 10.19
C PRO A 81 4.26 -10.85 11.23
N SER A 82 5.10 -9.86 11.47
CA SER A 82 6.17 -9.91 12.48
C SER A 82 5.64 -9.85 13.91
N LEU A 83 4.59 -9.07 14.16
CA LEU A 83 3.92 -8.97 15.46
C LEU A 83 3.32 -10.31 15.85
N VAL A 84 2.54 -10.92 14.96
CA VAL A 84 1.85 -12.21 15.19
C VAL A 84 2.85 -13.35 15.28
N LYS A 85 3.84 -13.42 14.40
CA LYS A 85 4.84 -14.51 14.38
C LYS A 85 5.70 -14.53 15.64
N ARG A 86 5.98 -13.37 16.23
CA ARG A 86 6.89 -13.26 17.39
C ARG A 86 6.17 -13.29 18.72
N ASN A 87 4.84 -13.18 18.74
CA ASN A 87 4.07 -13.09 19.98
C ASN A 87 2.78 -13.89 19.86
N THR A 88 2.74 -15.05 20.53
CA THR A 88 1.58 -15.96 20.58
C THR A 88 0.36 -15.37 21.27
N HIS A 89 0.53 -14.32 22.07
CA HIS A 89 -0.54 -13.60 22.78
C HIS A 89 -1.24 -12.55 21.90
N ILE A 90 -0.70 -12.22 20.72
CA ILE A 90 -1.34 -11.26 19.82
C ILE A 90 -2.32 -11.97 18.92
N ASN A 91 -3.56 -11.54 18.99
CA ASN A 91 -4.65 -11.95 18.14
C ASN A 91 -5.03 -10.83 17.20
N VAL A 92 -5.29 -11.16 15.94
CA VAL A 92 -5.80 -10.23 14.94
C VAL A 92 -7.10 -10.79 14.41
N THR A 93 -8.17 -9.99 14.44
CA THR A 93 -9.48 -10.42 13.94
C THR A 93 -9.48 -10.54 12.43
N ALA A 94 -10.28 -11.47 11.90
CA ALA A 94 -10.47 -11.63 10.45
C ALA A 94 -11.36 -10.54 9.82
N GLY A 95 -12.12 -9.80 10.65
CA GLY A 95 -13.04 -8.74 10.19
C GLY A 95 -12.32 -7.47 9.71
N LYS A 96 -13.04 -6.65 8.98
CA LYS A 96 -12.59 -5.31 8.54
C LYS A 96 -13.36 -4.22 9.30
N PRO A 97 -12.73 -3.18 9.84
CA PRO A 97 -11.27 -3.06 9.99
C PRO A 97 -10.72 -4.13 10.95
N ARG A 98 -9.52 -4.64 10.65
CA ARG A 98 -8.84 -5.60 11.52
C ARG A 98 -8.57 -4.99 12.88
N LYS A 99 -8.72 -5.83 13.93
CA LYS A 99 -8.45 -5.40 15.30
C LYS A 99 -7.37 -6.29 15.90
N TYR A 100 -6.43 -5.65 16.53
CA TYR A 100 -5.33 -6.25 17.28
C TYR A 100 -5.72 -6.30 18.73
N LEU A 101 -5.49 -7.41 19.39
CA LEU A 101 -5.70 -7.53 20.83
C LEU A 101 -4.60 -8.37 21.46
N TRP A 102 -4.27 -8.07 22.71
CA TRP A 102 -3.45 -8.92 23.56
C TRP A 102 -4.36 -9.86 24.34
N SER A 103 -4.11 -11.17 24.30
CA SER A 103 -4.78 -12.16 25.12
C SER A 103 -3.80 -12.79 26.10
N ASP A 104 -4.18 -12.88 27.36
CA ASP A 104 -3.38 -13.56 28.39
C ASP A 104 -3.42 -15.10 28.22
N ASP A 105 -4.32 -15.61 27.36
CA ASP A 105 -4.52 -17.04 27.08
C ASP A 105 -3.83 -17.43 25.77
N GLU A 106 -2.66 -18.09 25.84
CA GLU A 106 -1.90 -18.56 24.68
C GLU A 106 -2.69 -19.51 23.75
N ALA A 107 -3.56 -20.33 24.34
CA ALA A 107 -4.34 -21.31 23.56
C ALA A 107 -5.35 -20.61 22.62
N LYS A 108 -5.93 -19.49 23.03
CA LYS A 108 -6.80 -18.67 22.18
C LYS A 108 -6.02 -17.96 21.08
N GLY A 109 -4.78 -17.54 21.37
CA GLY A 109 -3.89 -16.92 20.40
C GLY A 109 -3.56 -17.82 19.22
N ILE A 110 -3.30 -19.09 19.48
CA ILE A 110 -2.97 -20.10 18.44
C ILE A 110 -4.19 -20.43 17.59
N GLN A 111 -5.38 -20.48 18.16
CA GLN A 111 -6.61 -20.83 17.44
C GLN A 111 -7.06 -19.69 16.53
N LEU A 112 -7.04 -18.44 16.99
CA LEU A 112 -7.34 -17.26 16.17
C LEU A 112 -6.30 -17.02 15.07
N ASN A 113 -5.03 -17.38 15.29
CA ASN A 113 -3.98 -17.28 14.28
C ASN A 113 -4.11 -18.31 13.15
N LYS A 114 -4.81 -19.44 13.37
CA LYS A 114 -5.14 -20.43 12.32
C LYS A 114 -6.31 -19.95 11.44
N ASP A 115 -7.26 -19.21 12.03
CA ASP A 115 -8.42 -18.68 11.32
C ASP A 115 -8.09 -17.46 10.41
N ILE A 116 -6.86 -16.94 10.47
CA ILE A 116 -6.42 -15.82 9.59
C ILE A 116 -6.35 -16.25 8.10
N PHE A 117 -6.35 -17.54 7.81
CA PHE A 117 -6.30 -18.08 6.44
C PHE A 117 -7.58 -18.81 5.99
N VAL A 118 -8.61 -18.85 6.83
CA VAL A 118 -9.88 -19.50 6.48
C VAL A 118 -11.01 -18.49 6.58
N THR A 119 -11.40 -17.92 5.46
CA THR A 119 -12.75 -17.38 5.32
C THR A 119 -13.59 -18.46 4.70
N ASP A 120 -14.47 -19.08 5.51
CA ASP A 120 -15.49 -19.97 5.02
C ASP A 120 -16.39 -19.29 3.99
N ASP A 121 -16.85 -20.08 3.02
CA ASP A 121 -17.83 -19.72 2.01
C ASP A 121 -19.06 -19.06 2.64
N ALA A 122 -19.09 -17.76 2.65
CA ALA A 122 -20.30 -16.98 2.86
C ALA A 122 -20.20 -15.73 2.02
N ASP A 123 -21.22 -15.49 1.20
CA ASP A 123 -21.46 -14.29 0.41
C ASP A 123 -20.76 -13.05 0.99
N VAL A 124 -19.72 -12.57 0.29
CA VAL A 124 -19.12 -11.27 0.57
C VAL A 124 -20.04 -10.19 0.02
N SER A 125 -21.22 -10.11 0.58
CA SER A 125 -21.98 -8.88 0.62
C SER A 125 -21.37 -8.06 1.75
N ASP A 126 -20.76 -6.92 1.39
CA ASP A 126 -20.41 -5.87 2.36
C ASP A 126 -21.62 -5.68 3.30
N PRO A 127 -21.48 -5.78 4.65
CA PRO A 127 -22.57 -5.58 5.59
C PRO A 127 -23.26 -4.20 5.47
N HIS A 128 -22.65 -3.26 4.72
CA HIS A 128 -23.18 -1.91 4.52
C HIS A 128 -23.69 -1.65 3.10
N GLY A 129 -23.61 -2.61 2.15
CA GLY A 129 -24.22 -2.48 0.82
C GLY A 129 -23.66 -1.35 -0.06
N GLU A 130 -22.48 -0.81 0.25
CA GLU A 130 -21.84 0.22 -0.55
C GLU A 130 -21.17 -0.41 -1.77
N PHE A 131 -21.75 -0.21 -2.94
CA PHE A 131 -21.18 -0.61 -4.22
C PHE A 131 -20.21 0.46 -4.71
N TYR A 132 -18.93 0.32 -4.41
CA TYR A 132 -17.90 1.18 -5.01
C TYR A 132 -17.80 0.93 -6.52
N SER A 133 -17.71 2.00 -7.30
CA SER A 133 -17.25 1.94 -8.69
C SER A 133 -15.72 1.77 -8.70
N GLU A 134 -15.14 1.30 -9.82
CA GLU A 134 -13.67 1.24 -9.94
C GLU A 134 -13.03 2.63 -9.75
N HIS A 135 -13.71 3.68 -10.19
CA HIS A 135 -13.22 5.06 -10.06
C HIS A 135 -13.11 5.53 -8.60
N GLU A 136 -14.02 5.11 -7.73
CA GLU A 136 -13.97 5.45 -6.30
C GLU A 136 -12.86 4.70 -5.54
N LEU A 137 -12.29 3.67 -6.14
CA LEU A 137 -11.12 2.96 -5.59
C LEU A 137 -9.79 3.68 -5.87
N TYR A 138 -9.72 4.55 -6.87
CA TYR A 138 -8.46 5.20 -7.25
C TYR A 138 -7.93 6.15 -6.18
N PRO A 139 -8.73 7.02 -5.53
CA PRO A 139 -8.27 7.82 -4.40
C PRO A 139 -7.78 6.97 -3.22
N LEU A 140 -8.49 5.88 -2.90
CA LEU A 140 -8.10 4.95 -1.84
C LEU A 140 -6.75 4.27 -2.14
N LEU A 141 -6.54 3.88 -3.41
CA LEU A 141 -5.25 3.36 -3.86
C LEU A 141 -4.16 4.43 -3.76
N SER A 142 -4.46 5.68 -4.11
CA SER A 142 -3.53 6.81 -4.00
C SER A 142 -3.09 7.02 -2.54
N GLU A 143 -4.01 6.97 -1.59
CA GLU A 143 -3.71 7.04 -0.16
C GLU A 143 -2.80 5.89 0.28
N TYR A 144 -3.14 4.66 -0.07
CA TYR A 144 -2.33 3.49 0.27
C TYR A 144 -0.92 3.55 -0.32
N THR A 145 -0.81 3.87 -1.61
CA THR A 145 0.50 3.86 -2.29
C THR A 145 1.42 4.95 -1.77
N SER A 146 0.88 6.14 -1.49
CA SER A 146 1.68 7.26 -0.96
C SER A 146 2.13 7.00 0.47
N SER A 147 1.23 6.54 1.36
CA SER A 147 1.52 6.35 2.78
C SER A 147 2.36 5.09 3.07
N SER A 148 2.13 3.99 2.34
CA SER A 148 2.70 2.68 2.66
C SER A 148 3.82 2.25 1.74
N LEU A 149 3.83 2.70 0.48
CA LEU A 149 4.78 2.28 -0.54
C LEU A 149 5.74 3.39 -0.98
N ASN A 150 5.51 4.65 -0.57
CA ASN A 150 6.20 5.84 -1.06
C ASN A 150 6.12 5.95 -2.60
N VAL A 151 4.96 5.63 -3.16
CA VAL A 151 4.67 5.71 -4.59
C VAL A 151 3.63 6.78 -4.82
N LEU A 152 3.99 7.82 -5.54
CA LEU A 152 3.06 8.86 -5.97
C LEU A 152 2.36 8.42 -7.25
N VAL A 153 1.05 8.56 -7.32
CA VAL A 153 0.24 8.03 -8.42
C VAL A 153 -0.60 9.09 -9.11
N ARG A 154 -1.00 8.78 -10.36
CA ARG A 154 -1.94 9.56 -11.16
C ARG A 154 -2.89 8.60 -11.89
N ARG A 155 -4.13 9.03 -12.09
CA ARG A 155 -5.09 8.35 -12.95
C ARG A 155 -4.76 8.56 -14.41
N VAL A 156 -5.05 7.55 -15.24
CA VAL A 156 -5.07 7.66 -16.70
C VAL A 156 -6.51 7.58 -17.16
N ASP A 157 -7.06 8.68 -17.67
CA ASP A 157 -8.42 8.70 -18.19
C ASP A 157 -8.47 8.12 -19.61
N GLU A 158 -9.18 7.01 -19.76
CA GLU A 158 -9.39 6.37 -21.07
C GLU A 158 -10.07 7.29 -22.10
N LYS A 159 -10.91 8.23 -21.65
CA LYS A 159 -11.62 9.19 -22.50
C LYS A 159 -10.68 10.18 -23.18
N LYS A 160 -9.50 10.39 -22.62
CA LYS A 160 -8.44 11.24 -23.17
C LYS A 160 -7.57 10.50 -24.20
N SER A 161 -7.86 9.25 -24.47
CA SER A 161 -7.17 8.49 -25.53
C SER A 161 -7.73 8.81 -26.90
N LYS A 162 -6.83 8.98 -27.88
CA LYS A 162 -7.20 9.15 -29.28
C LYS A 162 -7.97 7.92 -29.76
N LYS A 163 -9.17 8.12 -30.28
CA LYS A 163 -9.99 7.05 -30.86
C LYS A 163 -9.30 6.55 -32.14
N GLY A 164 -8.69 5.38 -32.08
CA GLY A 164 -8.17 4.70 -33.26
C GLY A 164 -9.30 4.12 -34.12
N ALA A 165 -9.05 3.89 -35.41
CA ALA A 165 -10.01 3.33 -36.37
C ALA A 165 -10.46 1.89 -36.03
N PHE A 166 -9.79 1.21 -35.10
CA PHE A 166 -10.12 -0.12 -34.63
C PHE A 166 -10.40 -0.09 -33.14
N LYS A 167 -11.45 -0.78 -32.69
CA LYS A 167 -11.79 -1.05 -31.26
C LYS A 167 -10.69 -1.80 -30.48
N SER A 168 -9.47 -1.90 -31.03
CA SER A 168 -8.32 -2.61 -30.46
C SER A 168 -7.66 -1.93 -29.27
N ASN A 169 -8.17 -0.77 -28.84
CA ASN A 169 -7.58 -0.01 -27.72
C ASN A 169 -8.18 -0.36 -26.34
N LYS A 170 -8.91 -1.47 -26.23
CA LYS A 170 -9.61 -1.84 -25.00
C LYS A 170 -8.67 -2.11 -23.80
N TRP A 171 -7.38 -2.41 -24.07
CA TRP A 171 -6.38 -2.73 -23.05
C TRP A 171 -5.03 -2.10 -23.40
N VAL A 172 -4.99 -0.77 -23.54
CA VAL A 172 -3.78 -0.08 -23.99
C VAL A 172 -3.04 0.62 -22.86
N HIS A 173 -3.75 1.05 -21.83
CA HIS A 173 -3.16 1.74 -20.70
C HIS A 173 -3.75 1.24 -19.37
N PRO A 174 -2.99 1.32 -18.29
CA PRO A 174 -3.48 0.99 -16.94
C PRO A 174 -4.43 2.08 -16.44
N ASP A 175 -5.19 1.77 -15.41
CA ASP A 175 -6.08 2.70 -14.73
C ASP A 175 -5.31 3.77 -13.96
N VAL A 176 -4.23 3.35 -13.29
CA VAL A 176 -3.41 4.21 -12.44
C VAL A 176 -1.93 3.93 -12.70
N ILE A 177 -1.15 5.00 -12.77
CA ILE A 177 0.29 4.97 -12.99
C ILE A 177 1.02 5.66 -11.86
N GLY A 178 2.23 5.22 -11.54
CA GLY A 178 2.94 5.75 -10.40
C GLY A 178 4.44 5.88 -10.58
N VAL A 179 5.06 6.69 -9.71
CA VAL A 179 6.50 6.86 -9.60
C VAL A 179 6.95 6.74 -8.16
N GLN A 180 8.06 6.08 -7.97
CA GLN A 180 8.74 5.97 -6.68
C GLN A 180 10.14 6.59 -6.80
N ASP A 181 10.44 7.64 -6.02
CA ASP A 181 11.80 8.17 -5.88
C ASP A 181 12.56 7.35 -4.84
N ILE A 182 13.40 6.45 -5.29
CA ILE A 182 14.24 5.62 -4.38
C ILE A 182 15.41 6.42 -3.80
N GLY A 183 15.71 7.57 -4.37
CA GLY A 183 16.80 8.45 -3.95
C GLY A 183 16.36 9.64 -3.10
N HIS A 184 15.12 9.67 -2.61
CA HIS A 184 14.60 10.84 -1.89
C HIS A 184 15.50 11.27 -0.71
N ASN A 185 16.06 10.32 0.05
CA ASN A 185 16.95 10.55 1.20
C ASN A 185 18.45 10.63 0.82
N TRP A 186 18.82 10.53 -0.47
CA TRP A 186 20.20 10.59 -0.87
C TRP A 186 20.73 12.03 -0.90
N SER A 187 22.02 12.19 -0.60
CA SER A 187 22.70 13.47 -0.77
C SER A 187 22.69 13.90 -2.25
N SER A 188 22.84 15.21 -2.50
CA SER A 188 22.95 15.72 -3.87
C SER A 188 24.11 15.06 -4.63
N LEU A 189 25.23 14.85 -3.97
CA LEU A 189 26.40 14.22 -4.56
C LEU A 189 26.11 12.77 -4.98
N THR A 190 25.37 12.00 -4.17
CA THR A 190 24.93 10.62 -4.51
C THR A 190 23.99 10.65 -5.71
N LYS A 191 23.01 11.59 -5.71
CA LYS A 191 22.06 11.76 -6.82
C LYS A 191 22.79 12.07 -8.15
N ASP A 192 23.84 12.91 -8.09
CA ASP A 192 24.67 13.25 -9.24
C ASP A 192 25.47 12.03 -9.72
N ALA A 193 26.12 11.31 -8.82
CA ALA A 193 26.86 10.11 -9.14
C ALA A 193 25.99 9.04 -9.80
N VAL A 194 24.80 8.77 -9.26
CA VAL A 194 23.83 7.82 -9.85
C VAL A 194 23.44 8.25 -11.26
N SER A 195 23.18 9.54 -11.48
CA SER A 195 22.84 10.04 -12.82
C SER A 195 23.97 9.88 -13.82
N ILE A 196 25.22 10.12 -13.41
CA ILE A 196 26.42 10.00 -14.26
C ILE A 196 26.71 8.52 -14.59
N LEU A 197 26.53 7.64 -13.61
CA LEU A 197 26.83 6.21 -13.73
C LEU A 197 25.70 5.39 -14.35
N GLY A 198 24.62 6.03 -14.78
CA GLY A 198 23.46 5.35 -15.38
C GLY A 198 22.64 4.52 -14.40
N GLY A 199 22.73 4.80 -13.10
CA GLY A 199 21.94 4.13 -12.08
C GLY A 199 20.47 4.60 -12.09
N LYS A 200 19.59 3.76 -11.52
CA LYS A 200 18.17 4.08 -11.39
C LYS A 200 17.93 5.01 -10.21
N ARG A 201 17.08 6.01 -10.39
CA ARG A 201 16.58 6.88 -9.33
C ARG A 201 15.10 6.75 -9.09
N ALA A 202 14.39 6.27 -10.07
CA ALA A 202 12.94 6.09 -10.02
C ALA A 202 12.54 4.71 -10.47
N PHE A 203 11.50 4.19 -9.83
CA PHE A 203 10.75 3.07 -10.37
C PHE A 203 9.41 3.55 -10.90
N LEU A 204 9.00 3.06 -12.06
CA LEU A 204 7.71 3.30 -12.68
C LEU A 204 6.77 2.15 -12.28
N TRP A 205 5.56 2.51 -11.89
CA TRP A 205 4.54 1.58 -11.42
C TRP A 205 3.29 1.65 -12.29
N SER A 206 2.63 0.53 -12.45
CA SER A 206 1.38 0.39 -13.19
C SER A 206 0.38 -0.40 -12.34
N PHE A 207 -0.83 0.11 -12.24
CA PHE A 207 -1.90 -0.52 -11.47
C PHE A 207 -3.13 -0.68 -12.34
N GLU A 208 -3.67 -1.90 -12.35
CA GLU A 208 -4.98 -2.23 -12.88
C GLU A 208 -5.90 -2.43 -11.69
N VAL A 209 -7.05 -1.78 -11.66
CA VAL A 209 -7.95 -1.75 -10.51
C VAL A 209 -9.26 -2.44 -10.84
N LYS A 210 -9.68 -3.34 -9.97
CA LYS A 210 -10.96 -4.07 -10.08
C LYS A 210 -11.73 -3.99 -8.77
N LYS A 211 -13.05 -3.97 -8.85
CA LYS A 211 -13.90 -4.05 -7.65
C LYS A 211 -13.72 -5.39 -6.96
N SER A 212 -13.79 -6.46 -7.71
CA SER A 212 -13.69 -7.81 -7.19
C SER A 212 -13.00 -8.76 -8.18
N LEU A 213 -12.24 -9.71 -7.63
CA LEU A 213 -11.70 -10.84 -8.37
C LEU A 213 -12.42 -12.10 -7.96
N VAL A 214 -13.06 -12.73 -8.95
CA VAL A 214 -13.78 -14.00 -8.86
C VAL A 214 -13.19 -14.95 -9.90
N ILE A 215 -13.46 -16.24 -9.78
CA ILE A 215 -12.87 -17.25 -10.67
C ILE A 215 -13.17 -17.00 -12.17
N SER A 216 -14.31 -16.37 -12.46
CA SER A 216 -14.73 -16.08 -13.84
C SER A 216 -13.98 -14.92 -14.49
N ASN A 217 -13.39 -13.99 -13.72
CA ASN A 217 -12.72 -12.79 -14.24
C ASN A 217 -11.23 -12.69 -13.89
N VAL A 218 -10.73 -13.49 -12.96
CA VAL A 218 -9.38 -13.35 -12.41
C VAL A 218 -8.28 -13.43 -13.48
N ARG A 219 -8.40 -14.35 -14.43
CA ARG A 219 -7.43 -14.49 -15.53
C ARG A 219 -7.49 -13.31 -16.48
N GLU A 220 -8.68 -12.84 -16.88
CA GLU A 220 -8.83 -11.68 -17.75
C GLU A 220 -8.21 -10.44 -17.12
N ALA A 221 -8.56 -10.13 -15.88
CA ALA A 221 -8.00 -9.01 -15.14
C ALA A 221 -6.48 -9.10 -14.98
N TYR A 222 -5.97 -10.30 -14.70
CA TYR A 222 -4.54 -10.53 -14.56
C TYR A 222 -3.79 -10.28 -15.89
N PHE A 223 -4.25 -10.85 -17.01
CA PHE A 223 -3.61 -10.64 -18.30
C PHE A 223 -3.79 -9.22 -18.84
N GLN A 224 -4.86 -8.54 -18.48
CA GLN A 224 -4.99 -7.10 -18.73
C GLN A 224 -3.86 -6.35 -18.00
N THR A 225 -3.58 -6.68 -16.74
CA THR A 225 -2.46 -6.08 -15.99
C THR A 225 -1.11 -6.42 -16.60
N VAL A 226 -0.89 -7.67 -17.07
CA VAL A 226 0.33 -8.06 -17.79
C VAL A 226 0.54 -7.17 -19.01
N SER A 227 -0.51 -7.03 -19.83
CA SER A 227 -0.46 -6.19 -21.05
C SER A 227 -0.19 -4.72 -20.75
N ASN A 228 -0.89 -4.17 -19.76
CA ASN A 228 -0.84 -2.75 -19.42
C ASN A 228 0.40 -2.33 -18.64
N SER A 229 1.26 -3.27 -18.22
CA SER A 229 2.43 -3.01 -17.39
C SER A 229 3.78 -3.30 -18.05
N SER A 230 3.83 -3.62 -19.36
CA SER A 230 5.09 -3.95 -20.07
C SER A 230 6.13 -2.82 -20.00
N TRP A 231 5.67 -1.59 -19.91
CA TRP A 231 6.44 -0.36 -19.88
C TRP A 231 6.91 0.07 -18.49
N SER A 232 6.41 -0.54 -17.40
CA SER A 232 6.72 -0.17 -16.01
C SER A 232 7.65 -1.19 -15.36
N HIS A 233 8.37 -0.77 -14.30
CA HIS A 233 9.20 -1.67 -13.50
C HIS A 233 8.34 -2.64 -12.68
N TYR A 234 7.23 -2.17 -12.14
CA TYR A 234 6.31 -2.97 -11.33
C TYR A 234 4.89 -2.84 -11.88
N GLY A 235 4.21 -3.98 -12.02
CA GLY A 235 2.80 -4.04 -12.36
C GLY A 235 2.02 -4.71 -11.24
N TYR A 236 0.89 -4.14 -10.85
CA TYR A 236 0.02 -4.66 -9.81
C TYR A 236 -1.44 -4.72 -10.26
N LEU A 237 -2.06 -5.87 -10.01
CA LEU A 237 -3.50 -6.02 -10.01
C LEU A 237 -4.02 -5.68 -8.61
N VAL A 238 -4.94 -4.72 -8.54
CA VAL A 238 -5.52 -4.21 -7.30
C VAL A 238 -6.99 -4.57 -7.27
N ALA A 239 -7.47 -5.11 -6.16
CA ALA A 239 -8.90 -5.36 -5.99
C ALA A 239 -9.37 -5.06 -4.57
N ALA A 240 -10.60 -4.55 -4.44
CA ALA A 240 -11.22 -4.32 -3.16
C ALA A 240 -11.70 -5.64 -2.51
N SER A 241 -11.96 -6.67 -3.32
CA SER A 241 -12.36 -8.00 -2.88
C SER A 241 -11.71 -9.08 -3.75
N ILE A 242 -11.26 -10.17 -3.15
CA ILE A 242 -10.67 -11.33 -3.87
C ILE A 242 -11.23 -12.59 -3.23
N GLU A 243 -11.91 -13.41 -4.02
CA GLU A 243 -12.38 -14.72 -3.56
C GLU A 243 -11.19 -15.65 -3.25
N ASN A 244 -11.32 -16.45 -2.21
CA ASN A 244 -10.26 -17.36 -1.75
C ASN A 244 -9.83 -18.35 -2.84
N ASN A 245 -10.76 -18.85 -3.63
CA ASN A 245 -10.52 -19.77 -4.74
C ASN A 245 -9.68 -19.15 -5.89
N CYS A 246 -9.49 -17.82 -5.91
CA CYS A 246 -8.62 -17.13 -6.86
C CYS A 246 -7.14 -17.12 -6.45
N ILE A 247 -6.82 -17.37 -5.18
CA ILE A 247 -5.46 -17.16 -4.63
C ILE A 247 -4.44 -18.11 -5.26
N ASP A 248 -4.80 -19.38 -5.42
CA ASP A 248 -3.92 -20.38 -6.04
C ASP A 248 -3.64 -20.03 -7.50
N GLU A 249 -4.66 -19.62 -8.25
CA GLU A 249 -4.51 -19.17 -9.63
C GLU A 249 -3.63 -17.93 -9.73
N LEU A 250 -3.87 -16.92 -8.89
CA LEU A 250 -3.05 -15.70 -8.84
C LEU A 250 -1.60 -16.01 -8.46
N THR A 251 -1.35 -16.98 -7.60
CA THR A 251 -0.01 -17.42 -7.21
C THR A 251 0.75 -18.03 -8.39
N VAL A 252 0.09 -18.90 -9.16
CA VAL A 252 0.66 -19.50 -10.37
C VAL A 252 0.97 -18.42 -11.43
N LEU A 253 0.03 -17.51 -11.65
CA LEU A 253 0.18 -16.41 -12.61
C LEU A 253 1.29 -15.44 -12.18
N ASN A 254 1.40 -15.10 -10.89
CA ASN A 254 2.48 -14.27 -10.36
C ASN A 254 3.85 -14.93 -10.56
N ALA A 255 3.96 -16.21 -10.29
CA ALA A 255 5.21 -16.95 -10.53
C ALA A 255 5.67 -16.87 -11.99
N ALA A 256 4.72 -16.99 -12.93
CA ALA A 256 4.98 -16.98 -14.37
C ALA A 256 5.25 -15.57 -14.94
N HIS A 257 4.49 -14.56 -14.52
CA HIS A 257 4.49 -13.25 -15.18
C HIS A 257 5.01 -12.10 -14.30
N GLY A 258 5.14 -12.30 -13.00
CA GLY A 258 5.72 -11.32 -12.07
C GLY A 258 4.82 -10.13 -11.74
N ILE A 259 3.52 -10.19 -12.06
CA ILE A 259 2.55 -9.17 -11.64
C ILE A 259 2.17 -9.39 -10.18
N GLY A 260 2.25 -8.35 -9.37
CA GLY A 260 1.83 -8.39 -7.99
C GLY A 260 0.31 -8.28 -7.82
N VAL A 261 -0.17 -8.58 -6.63
CA VAL A 261 -1.59 -8.48 -6.27
C VAL A 261 -1.73 -7.71 -4.97
N ILE A 262 -2.60 -6.70 -4.97
CA ILE A 262 -2.94 -5.88 -3.81
C ILE A 262 -4.41 -6.10 -3.48
N LEU A 263 -4.70 -6.44 -2.23
CA LEU A 263 -6.03 -6.36 -1.66
C LEU A 263 -6.19 -4.98 -1.02
N LEU A 264 -7.02 -4.13 -1.63
CA LEU A 264 -7.29 -2.78 -1.19
C LEU A 264 -8.37 -2.78 -0.13
N ASP A 265 -8.07 -2.22 1.05
CA ASP A 265 -9.07 -2.02 2.09
C ASP A 265 -9.80 -0.69 1.86
N VAL A 266 -11.08 -0.76 1.50
CA VAL A 266 -11.88 0.42 1.14
C VAL A 266 -12.28 1.30 2.33
N HIS A 267 -12.30 0.73 3.54
CA HIS A 267 -12.66 1.47 4.75
C HIS A 267 -11.43 2.05 5.47
N ASN A 268 -10.27 1.43 5.27
CA ASN A 268 -9.01 1.89 5.81
C ASN A 268 -7.87 1.56 4.83
N PRO A 269 -7.58 2.43 3.86
CA PRO A 269 -6.58 2.17 2.83
C PRO A 269 -5.20 1.78 3.40
N SER A 270 -4.84 2.28 4.58
CA SER A 270 -3.59 1.93 5.25
C SER A 270 -3.50 0.45 5.70
N GLU A 271 -4.63 -0.25 5.77
CA GLU A 271 -4.71 -1.70 6.07
C GLU A 271 -4.69 -2.58 4.80
N SER A 272 -4.57 -1.98 3.63
CA SER A 272 -4.41 -2.70 2.37
C SER A 272 -3.16 -3.59 2.39
N GLN A 273 -3.16 -4.66 1.59
CA GLN A 273 -2.11 -5.68 1.66
C GLN A 273 -1.60 -6.05 0.29
N ILE A 274 -0.28 -6.15 0.17
CA ILE A 274 0.33 -6.86 -0.96
C ILE A 274 0.22 -8.35 -0.65
N LEU A 275 -0.71 -9.04 -1.32
CA LEU A 275 -0.86 -10.50 -1.21
C LEU A 275 0.25 -11.23 -1.95
N LEU A 276 0.59 -10.75 -3.15
CA LEU A 276 1.66 -11.28 -3.98
C LEU A 276 2.55 -10.13 -4.44
N GLN A 277 3.85 -10.26 -4.20
CA GLN A 277 4.82 -9.23 -4.56
C GLN A 277 5.07 -9.23 -6.07
N ALA A 278 5.06 -8.04 -6.70
CA ALA A 278 5.50 -7.91 -8.08
C ALA A 278 7.01 -8.14 -8.21
N LYS A 279 7.44 -8.72 -9.35
CA LYS A 279 8.85 -8.84 -9.72
C LYS A 279 9.27 -7.61 -10.51
N GLU A 280 10.47 -7.09 -10.21
CA GLU A 280 11.03 -5.98 -10.97
C GLU A 280 11.32 -6.39 -12.42
N LYS A 281 10.84 -5.60 -13.38
CA LYS A 281 11.24 -5.71 -14.78
C LYS A 281 12.50 -4.88 -15.01
N ILE A 282 13.57 -5.54 -15.40
CA ILE A 282 14.88 -4.90 -15.66
C ILE A 282 14.84 -4.09 -16.96
N SER A 283 14.16 -4.60 -17.96
CA SER A 283 14.00 -3.95 -19.28
C SER A 283 12.58 -3.48 -19.46
N LEU A 284 12.41 -2.20 -19.79
CA LEU A 284 11.12 -1.59 -20.09
C LEU A 284 10.84 -1.61 -21.58
N ASP A 285 9.57 -1.73 -21.95
CA ASP A 285 9.11 -1.63 -23.33
C ASP A 285 8.98 -0.16 -23.76
N TRP A 286 10.08 0.38 -24.27
CA TRP A 286 10.16 1.77 -24.74
C TRP A 286 9.27 2.03 -25.96
N GLN A 287 8.95 1.03 -26.76
CA GLN A 287 8.03 1.19 -27.90
C GLN A 287 6.61 1.39 -27.39
N THR A 288 6.23 0.64 -26.37
CA THR A 288 4.93 0.85 -25.70
C THR A 288 4.87 2.22 -25.03
N ILE A 289 5.92 2.69 -24.34
CA ILE A 289 5.98 4.05 -23.79
C ILE A 289 5.73 5.09 -24.90
N ASN A 290 6.47 5.01 -26.01
CA ASN A 290 6.32 5.95 -27.12
C ASN A 290 4.88 5.94 -27.69
N ARG A 291 4.32 4.76 -27.86
CA ARG A 291 2.93 4.60 -28.31
C ARG A 291 1.92 5.22 -27.34
N LEU A 292 2.09 5.01 -26.03
CA LEU A 292 1.19 5.54 -25.01
C LEU A 292 1.25 7.08 -24.93
N ILE A 293 2.42 7.68 -25.10
CA ILE A 293 2.60 9.14 -25.18
C ILE A 293 1.79 9.73 -26.35
N GLU A 294 1.76 9.04 -27.49
CA GLU A 294 1.03 9.50 -28.67
C GLU A 294 -0.49 9.32 -28.53
N LEU A 295 -0.91 8.30 -27.78
CA LEU A 295 -2.31 7.90 -27.67
C LEU A 295 -3.06 8.60 -26.55
N ASN A 296 -2.43 8.87 -25.40
CA ASN A 296 -3.13 9.38 -24.21
C ASN A 296 -2.40 10.59 -23.62
N SER A 297 -3.15 11.69 -23.42
CA SER A 297 -2.59 12.95 -22.91
C SER A 297 -2.12 12.85 -21.45
N ASP A 298 -2.80 12.07 -20.60
CA ASP A 298 -2.43 11.90 -19.18
C ASP A 298 -1.12 11.11 -19.07
N PHE A 299 -0.94 10.08 -19.91
CA PHE A 299 0.30 9.34 -19.96
C PHE A 299 1.46 10.20 -20.48
N LYS A 300 1.20 11.07 -21.46
CA LYS A 300 2.18 12.04 -21.95
C LYS A 300 2.62 12.98 -20.83
N GLU A 301 1.67 13.54 -20.10
CA GLU A 301 1.95 14.43 -18.95
C GLU A 301 2.74 13.70 -17.86
N TYR A 302 2.40 12.45 -17.56
CA TYR A 302 3.16 11.62 -16.63
C TYR A 302 4.64 11.49 -17.04
N ILE A 303 4.92 11.20 -18.31
CA ILE A 303 6.31 11.11 -18.79
C ILE A 303 7.01 12.47 -18.72
N ASP A 304 6.29 13.57 -19.01
CA ASP A 304 6.85 14.92 -18.85
C ASP A 304 7.22 15.21 -17.37
N LEU A 305 6.41 14.78 -16.42
CA LEU A 305 6.73 14.89 -14.99
C LEU A 305 7.97 14.05 -14.59
N ILE A 306 8.11 12.85 -15.16
CA ILE A 306 9.32 12.03 -14.97
C ILE A 306 10.56 12.72 -15.54
N ASN A 307 10.45 13.33 -16.72
CA ASN A 307 11.54 14.10 -17.32
C ASN A 307 11.91 15.30 -16.45
N GLN A 308 10.91 16.04 -15.95
CA GLN A 308 11.14 17.15 -15.02
C GLN A 308 11.81 16.68 -13.72
N PHE A 309 11.39 15.54 -13.18
CA PHE A 309 12.04 14.93 -12.01
C PHE A 309 13.51 14.60 -12.29
N SER A 310 13.81 14.03 -13.46
CA SER A 310 15.17 13.73 -13.87
C SER A 310 16.06 14.98 -13.91
N LEU A 311 15.53 16.10 -14.43
CA LEU A 311 16.23 17.38 -14.52
C LEU A 311 16.36 18.08 -13.17
N ASN A 312 15.26 18.18 -12.43
CA ASN A 312 15.18 18.97 -11.19
C ASN A 312 15.61 18.19 -9.94
N LYS A 313 15.76 16.87 -10.06
CA LYS A 313 16.12 15.94 -8.97
C LYS A 313 15.12 15.93 -7.80
N LYS A 314 13.91 16.48 -7.98
CA LYS A 314 12.82 16.51 -6.99
C LYS A 314 11.50 16.26 -7.70
N LEU A 315 10.64 15.43 -7.09
CA LEU A 315 9.26 15.26 -7.51
C LEU A 315 8.45 16.49 -7.08
N LYS A 316 7.59 16.98 -7.96
CA LYS A 316 6.61 18.02 -7.65
C LYS A 316 5.37 17.36 -7.06
N ILE A 317 5.33 17.17 -5.75
CA ILE A 317 4.29 16.40 -5.06
C ILE A 317 2.87 16.87 -5.42
N ASN A 318 2.66 18.18 -5.56
CA ASN A 318 1.36 18.77 -5.89
C ASN A 318 0.81 18.38 -7.28
N GLU A 319 1.63 17.80 -8.14
CA GLU A 319 1.22 17.29 -9.47
C GLU A 319 0.77 15.82 -9.41
N TRP A 320 0.79 15.21 -8.24
CA TRP A 320 0.49 13.82 -7.99
C TRP A 320 -0.65 13.69 -7.00
N GLY A 321 -1.28 12.53 -7.02
CA GLY A 321 -2.44 12.23 -6.20
C GLY A 321 -3.70 12.07 -7.05
N ILE A 322 -4.69 11.41 -6.50
CA ILE A 322 -6.01 11.23 -7.10
C ILE A 322 -7.02 11.69 -6.04
N GLU A 323 -7.74 12.76 -6.36
CA GLU A 323 -8.76 13.31 -5.47
C GLU A 323 -10.09 12.56 -5.65
N TYR A 324 -10.93 12.63 -4.63
CA TYR A 324 -12.31 12.15 -4.71
C TYR A 324 -13.12 13.10 -5.63
N GLU A 325 -13.85 12.53 -6.59
CA GLU A 325 -14.74 13.26 -7.50
C GLU A 325 -16.07 13.60 -6.82
#